data_553f7eeed500764db99aa7d5196615d6
#
_entry.id   553f7eeed500764db99aa7d5196615d6
#
_cell.length_a   1.000
_cell.length_b   1.000
_cell.length_c   1.000
_cell.angle_alpha   90.00
_cell.angle_beta   90.00
_cell.angle_gamma   90.00
#
_symmetry.space_group_name_H-M   'P 1'
#
loop_
_entity.id
_entity.type
_entity.pdbx_description
1 polymer ?
#
loop_
_entity_poly.entity_id
_entity_poly.type
_entity_poly.pdbx_seq_one_letter_code
_entity_poly.pdbx_strand_id
1 'polypeptide(L)'
;ILRIGPWAHGEVRNGGFPDWLMQKEKEGQLVTRTNDPKYLRYVREFYGKIAEQARGLLLSDDGPVAMIQIENEYGHVGGRTGEEGEAHMRMLRQVAKEVGLKVPIYTATGWGGAVTGGMLPVMGGYCEAPWDQRLTEIEPSGNYLFTEERNDHNLGSDHGIGVGITFDMEQVPYLTAELGGGLQVTKHRRPVVSGRDTEAMTFVKLGSGCNLLGYYMYHGGTNPEGKRTTLQESRETGYPNDLP
;
A
#
# COMPACT_ATOMS: atom_id res chain seq x y z
N ILE A 1 6.35 12.60 -2.34
CA ILE A 1 6.37 11.15 -2.61
C ILE A 1 5.26 10.82 -3.62
N LEU A 2 5.58 10.02 -4.65
CA LEU A 2 4.59 9.50 -5.61
C LEU A 2 4.28 8.04 -5.29
N ARG A 3 3.00 7.67 -5.33
CA ARG A 3 2.55 6.26 -5.28
C ARG A 3 2.11 5.88 -6.70
N ILE A 4 2.93 5.09 -7.37
CA ILE A 4 2.78 4.85 -8.81
C ILE A 4 2.14 3.50 -9.17
N GLY A 5 1.72 2.72 -8.19
CA GLY A 5 1.15 1.40 -8.48
C GLY A 5 2.19 0.39 -9.00
N PRO A 6 1.82 -0.50 -9.90
CA PRO A 6 0.60 -0.53 -10.73
C PRO A 6 -0.67 -0.98 -10.01
N TRP A 7 -0.55 -1.63 -8.87
CA TRP A 7 -1.64 -1.99 -7.99
C TRP A 7 -1.75 -0.96 -6.85
N ALA A 8 -2.95 -0.44 -6.62
CA ALA A 8 -3.21 0.52 -5.55
C ALA A 8 -3.67 -0.16 -4.26
N HIS A 9 -4.82 -0.77 -4.25
CA HIS A 9 -5.34 -1.68 -3.21
C HIS A 9 -6.77 -2.12 -3.49
N GLY A 10 -7.29 -3.03 -2.63
CA GLY A 10 -8.61 -3.63 -2.77
C GLY A 10 -9.80 -2.67 -2.63
N GLU A 11 -9.63 -1.52 -1.98
CA GLU A 11 -10.67 -0.48 -1.90
C GLU A 11 -10.90 0.23 -3.23
N VAL A 12 -9.96 0.17 -4.14
CA VAL A 12 -10.10 0.70 -5.49
C VAL A 12 -10.56 -0.42 -6.42
N ARG A 13 -11.55 -0.14 -7.28
CA ARG A 13 -12.04 -1.11 -8.25
C ARG A 13 -10.88 -1.80 -8.99
N ASN A 14 -10.89 -3.12 -9.01
CA ASN A 14 -9.85 -3.96 -9.59
C ASN A 14 -8.44 -3.69 -9.02
N GLY A 15 -8.33 -3.13 -7.80
CA GLY A 15 -7.05 -2.70 -7.25
C GLY A 15 -6.37 -1.55 -8.00
N GLY A 16 -7.14 -0.79 -8.79
CA GLY A 16 -6.66 0.29 -9.64
C GLY A 16 -6.40 -0.13 -11.09
N PHE A 17 -6.52 -1.42 -11.43
CA PHE A 17 -6.37 -1.86 -12.80
C PHE A 17 -7.59 -1.50 -13.66
N PRO A 18 -7.38 -1.04 -14.91
CA PRO A 18 -8.48 -0.75 -15.81
C PRO A 18 -9.20 -2.04 -16.25
N ASP A 19 -10.50 -1.93 -16.50
CA ASP A 19 -11.34 -3.08 -16.87
C ASP A 19 -10.83 -3.84 -18.11
N TRP A 20 -10.25 -3.13 -19.08
CA TRP A 20 -9.70 -3.78 -20.26
C TRP A 20 -8.52 -4.71 -19.93
N LEU A 21 -7.72 -4.38 -18.91
CA LEU A 21 -6.61 -5.24 -18.46
C LEU A 21 -7.14 -6.48 -17.77
N MET A 22 -8.14 -6.30 -16.90
CA MET A 22 -8.81 -7.40 -16.21
C MET A 22 -9.54 -8.33 -17.19
N GLN A 23 -10.14 -7.77 -18.25
CA GLN A 23 -10.74 -8.57 -19.29
C GLN A 23 -9.70 -9.45 -20.02
N LYS A 24 -8.53 -8.91 -20.33
CA LYS A 24 -7.42 -9.69 -20.92
C LYS A 24 -6.94 -10.81 -20.02
N GLU A 25 -6.85 -10.57 -18.72
CA GLU A 25 -6.50 -11.59 -17.74
C GLU A 25 -7.57 -12.69 -17.69
N LYS A 26 -8.85 -12.32 -17.63
CA LYS A 26 -9.97 -13.26 -17.65
C LYS A 26 -9.99 -14.13 -18.91
N GLU A 27 -9.56 -13.58 -20.04
CA GLU A 27 -9.43 -14.30 -21.32
C GLU A 27 -8.12 -15.13 -21.40
N GLY A 28 -7.31 -15.17 -20.36
CA GLY A 28 -6.06 -15.92 -20.33
C GLY A 28 -4.94 -15.34 -21.21
N GLN A 29 -5.06 -14.07 -21.59
CA GLN A 29 -4.06 -13.42 -22.46
C GLN A 29 -2.80 -12.98 -21.70
N LEU A 30 -2.89 -12.75 -20.39
CA LEU A 30 -1.81 -12.35 -19.48
C LEU A 30 -2.18 -12.70 -18.04
N VAL A 31 -1.22 -12.58 -17.15
CA VAL A 31 -1.43 -12.69 -15.70
C VAL A 31 -0.91 -11.44 -15.02
N THR A 32 -1.79 -10.69 -14.35
CA THR A 32 -1.42 -9.47 -13.63
C THR A 32 -0.59 -9.79 -12.39
N ARG A 33 0.15 -8.79 -11.89
CA ARG A 33 1.00 -8.90 -10.70
C ARG A 33 1.96 -10.10 -10.75
N THR A 34 2.50 -10.38 -11.94
CA THR A 34 3.51 -11.42 -12.18
C THR A 34 4.54 -10.95 -13.20
N ASN A 35 5.57 -11.78 -13.44
CA ASN A 35 6.56 -11.53 -14.50
C ASN A 35 6.06 -11.92 -15.91
N ASP A 36 4.75 -11.98 -16.11
CA ASP A 36 4.18 -12.18 -17.46
C ASP A 36 4.69 -11.07 -18.40
N PRO A 37 5.31 -11.40 -19.54
CA PRO A 37 5.90 -10.41 -20.43
C PRO A 37 4.89 -9.40 -21.01
N LYS A 38 3.64 -9.82 -21.21
CA LYS A 38 2.58 -8.92 -21.72
C LYS A 38 2.13 -7.95 -20.64
N TYR A 39 2.01 -8.42 -19.40
CA TYR A 39 1.72 -7.55 -18.26
C TYR A 39 2.86 -6.54 -18.04
N LEU A 40 4.10 -7.00 -18.01
CA LEU A 40 5.27 -6.12 -17.81
C LEU A 40 5.42 -5.07 -18.93
N ARG A 41 4.99 -5.36 -20.16
CA ARG A 41 4.93 -4.36 -21.22
C ARG A 41 3.99 -3.22 -20.85
N TYR A 42 2.77 -3.52 -20.35
CA TYR A 42 1.84 -2.48 -19.90
C TYR A 42 2.35 -1.71 -18.70
N VAL A 43 3.00 -2.38 -17.75
CA VAL A 43 3.66 -1.70 -16.62
C VAL A 43 4.73 -0.72 -17.13
N ARG A 44 5.57 -1.14 -18.09
CA ARG A 44 6.59 -0.27 -18.68
C ARG A 44 6.00 0.95 -19.37
N GLU A 45 4.94 0.77 -20.15
CA GLU A 45 4.22 1.86 -20.78
C GLU A 45 3.63 2.83 -19.74
N PHE A 46 3.01 2.30 -18.72
CA PHE A 46 2.41 3.09 -17.63
C PHE A 46 3.47 3.88 -16.84
N TYR A 47 4.53 3.22 -16.39
CA TYR A 47 5.63 3.89 -15.69
C TYR A 47 6.35 4.90 -16.58
N GLY A 48 6.48 4.60 -17.87
CA GLY A 48 7.05 5.53 -18.84
C GLY A 48 6.24 6.83 -18.96
N LYS A 49 4.91 6.74 -18.93
CA LYS A 49 4.03 7.92 -18.92
C LYS A 49 4.16 8.71 -17.62
N ILE A 50 4.29 8.04 -16.49
CA ILE A 50 4.54 8.71 -15.20
C ILE A 50 5.91 9.43 -15.24
N ALA A 51 6.94 8.75 -15.70
CA ALA A 51 8.29 9.33 -15.80
C ALA A 51 8.33 10.55 -16.73
N GLU A 52 7.57 10.52 -17.83
CA GLU A 52 7.43 11.64 -18.75
C GLU A 52 6.82 12.87 -18.04
N GLN A 53 5.76 12.69 -17.25
CA GLN A 53 5.11 13.76 -16.49
C GLN A 53 5.94 14.22 -15.28
N ALA A 54 6.76 13.35 -14.69
CA ALA A 54 7.61 13.65 -13.55
C ALA A 54 8.99 14.21 -13.94
N ARG A 55 9.26 14.42 -15.22
CA ARG A 55 10.54 14.93 -15.72
C ARG A 55 10.87 16.30 -15.09
N GLY A 56 12.06 16.43 -14.53
CA GLY A 56 12.50 17.63 -13.83
C GLY A 56 11.89 17.83 -12.45
N LEU A 57 11.05 16.89 -11.97
CA LEU A 57 10.43 16.95 -10.65
C LEU A 57 11.05 15.96 -9.66
N LEU A 58 11.89 15.06 -10.11
CA LEU A 58 12.54 14.08 -9.24
C LEU A 58 13.67 14.73 -8.44
N LEU A 59 13.93 14.22 -7.24
CA LEU A 59 15.06 14.68 -6.43
C LEU A 59 16.41 14.53 -7.16
N SER A 60 16.56 13.53 -8.01
CA SER A 60 17.71 13.39 -8.91
C SER A 60 17.89 14.53 -9.90
N ASP A 61 16.86 15.33 -10.12
CA ASP A 61 16.81 16.49 -11.01
C ASP A 61 16.64 17.80 -10.19
N ASP A 62 17.00 17.78 -8.88
CA ASP A 62 16.77 18.86 -7.92
C ASP A 62 15.27 19.20 -7.72
N GLY A 63 14.37 18.29 -8.05
CA GLY A 63 12.93 18.45 -7.92
C GLY A 63 12.39 17.98 -6.56
N PRO A 64 11.10 18.25 -6.27
CA PRO A 64 10.49 17.98 -4.97
C PRO A 64 10.10 16.51 -4.73
N VAL A 65 10.18 15.63 -5.72
CA VAL A 65 9.80 14.22 -5.59
C VAL A 65 10.98 13.42 -5.03
N ALA A 66 10.97 13.23 -3.72
CA ALA A 66 12.06 12.58 -2.99
C ALA A 66 12.03 11.05 -3.07
N MET A 67 10.85 10.44 -3.16
CA MET A 67 10.68 8.98 -3.13
C MET A 67 9.48 8.55 -3.98
N ILE A 68 9.47 7.26 -4.33
CA ILE A 68 8.36 6.63 -5.06
C ILE A 68 7.96 5.35 -4.35
N GLN A 69 6.65 5.09 -4.25
CA GLN A 69 6.12 3.78 -3.87
C GLN A 69 5.75 2.97 -5.10
N ILE A 70 6.18 1.73 -5.12
CA ILE A 70 5.76 0.70 -6.08
C ILE A 70 4.93 -0.34 -5.35
N GLU A 71 3.82 -0.78 -5.98
CA GLU A 71 2.90 -1.77 -5.43
C GLU A 71 2.31 -1.39 -4.06
N ASN A 72 1.48 -2.23 -3.52
CA ASN A 72 0.95 -2.11 -2.17
C ASN A 72 0.66 -3.50 -1.60
N GLU A 73 1.26 -3.82 -0.47
CA GLU A 73 1.06 -5.08 0.25
C GLU A 73 1.20 -6.33 -0.64
N TYR A 74 2.13 -6.29 -1.57
CA TYR A 74 2.37 -7.39 -2.49
C TYR A 74 2.85 -8.63 -1.73
N GLY A 75 2.14 -9.74 -1.91
CA GLY A 75 2.36 -10.98 -1.17
C GLY A 75 1.47 -11.12 0.07
N HIS A 76 0.95 -10.02 0.63
CA HIS A 76 -0.06 -10.02 1.68
C HIS A 76 -1.46 -9.94 1.08
N VAL A 77 -1.74 -8.92 0.29
CA VAL A 77 -3.01 -8.77 -0.45
C VAL A 77 -2.81 -9.14 -1.91
N GLY A 78 -2.93 -10.44 -2.19
CA GLY A 78 -2.69 -10.99 -3.52
C GLY A 78 -1.22 -10.89 -3.97
N GLY A 79 -0.98 -11.20 -5.24
CA GLY A 79 0.37 -11.34 -5.76
C GLY A 79 0.98 -12.71 -5.41
N ARG A 80 2.30 -12.80 -5.49
CA ARG A 80 3.07 -14.00 -5.15
C ARG A 80 3.89 -13.76 -3.90
N THR A 81 4.19 -14.83 -3.18
CA THR A 81 5.05 -14.81 -1.98
C THR A 81 6.38 -15.48 -2.28
N GLY A 82 7.31 -15.44 -1.32
CA GLY A 82 8.62 -16.08 -1.45
C GLY A 82 9.43 -15.57 -2.64
N GLU A 83 10.29 -16.41 -3.20
CA GLU A 83 11.22 -16.01 -4.26
C GLU A 83 10.53 -15.54 -5.55
N GLU A 84 9.37 -16.12 -5.90
CA GLU A 84 8.60 -15.67 -7.07
C GLU A 84 8.11 -14.23 -6.88
N GLY A 85 7.61 -13.92 -5.68
CA GLY A 85 7.18 -12.58 -5.31
C GLY A 85 8.33 -11.59 -5.29
N GLU A 86 9.43 -11.94 -4.65
CA GLU A 86 10.66 -11.15 -4.63
C GLU A 86 11.17 -10.85 -6.04
N ALA A 87 11.16 -11.85 -6.93
CA ALA A 87 11.59 -11.70 -8.32
C ALA A 87 10.70 -10.71 -9.09
N HIS A 88 9.37 -10.74 -8.85
CA HIS A 88 8.46 -9.79 -9.46
C HIS A 88 8.70 -8.36 -8.96
N MET A 89 8.84 -8.17 -7.66
CA MET A 89 9.08 -6.86 -7.07
C MET A 89 10.42 -6.28 -7.53
N ARG A 90 11.48 -7.11 -7.66
CA ARG A 90 12.75 -6.70 -8.28
C ARG A 90 12.56 -6.26 -9.73
N MET A 91 11.73 -6.96 -10.50
CA MET A 91 11.42 -6.60 -11.89
C MET A 91 10.71 -5.27 -11.99
N LEU A 92 9.69 -5.00 -11.17
CA LEU A 92 9.01 -3.70 -11.14
C LEU A 92 9.96 -2.56 -10.81
N ARG A 93 10.83 -2.76 -9.80
CA ARG A 93 11.89 -1.80 -9.45
C ARG A 93 12.85 -1.54 -10.61
N GLN A 94 13.23 -2.58 -11.34
CA GLN A 94 14.08 -2.44 -12.51
C GLN A 94 13.39 -1.65 -13.62
N VAL A 95 12.14 -1.98 -13.95
CA VAL A 95 11.35 -1.25 -14.96
C VAL A 95 11.24 0.23 -14.61
N ALA A 96 10.96 0.57 -13.34
CA ALA A 96 10.89 1.96 -12.91
C ALA A 96 12.20 2.72 -13.15
N LYS A 97 13.34 2.11 -12.82
CA LYS A 97 14.67 2.69 -13.06
C LYS A 97 14.98 2.87 -14.55
N GLU A 98 14.64 1.87 -15.36
CA GLU A 98 14.87 1.89 -16.82
C GLU A 98 14.08 2.99 -17.53
N VAL A 99 12.88 3.30 -17.07
CA VAL A 99 12.08 4.42 -17.64
C VAL A 99 12.46 5.79 -17.08
N GLY A 100 13.41 5.86 -16.13
CA GLY A 100 13.95 7.12 -15.64
C GLY A 100 13.47 7.56 -14.24
N LEU A 101 12.71 6.74 -13.51
CA LEU A 101 12.28 7.04 -12.14
C LEU A 101 13.42 6.75 -11.15
N LYS A 102 14.41 7.65 -11.08
CA LYS A 102 15.68 7.47 -10.37
C LYS A 102 15.68 8.16 -8.99
N VAL A 103 14.84 7.72 -8.10
CA VAL A 103 14.79 8.15 -6.70
C VAL A 103 14.70 6.91 -5.79
N PRO A 104 14.90 7.02 -4.47
CA PRO A 104 14.64 5.94 -3.54
C PRO A 104 13.22 5.37 -3.73
N ILE A 105 13.13 4.03 -3.72
CA ILE A 105 11.87 3.33 -3.94
C ILE A 105 11.54 2.54 -2.70
N TYR A 106 10.29 2.62 -2.26
CA TYR A 106 9.74 1.83 -1.17
C TYR A 106 8.49 1.06 -1.61
N THR A 107 8.08 0.12 -0.80
CA THR A 107 6.82 -0.61 -0.95
C THR A 107 6.15 -0.81 0.40
N ALA A 108 4.83 -0.83 0.44
CA ALA A 108 4.08 -1.09 1.66
C ALA A 108 4.18 -2.56 2.04
N THR A 109 4.79 -2.85 3.19
CA THR A 109 5.15 -4.19 3.64
C THR A 109 4.88 -4.43 5.12
N GLY A 110 4.12 -3.56 5.77
CA GLY A 110 3.88 -3.61 7.21
C GLY A 110 3.10 -4.82 7.70
N TRP A 111 2.71 -5.72 6.79
CA TRP A 111 1.88 -6.88 7.11
C TRP A 111 2.52 -8.16 6.59
N GLY A 112 2.28 -9.23 7.32
CA GLY A 112 2.94 -10.51 7.12
C GLY A 112 2.78 -11.08 5.71
N GLY A 113 3.85 -11.66 5.19
CA GLY A 113 3.92 -12.23 3.85
C GLY A 113 4.23 -11.25 2.73
N ALA A 114 4.21 -9.96 2.99
CA ALA A 114 4.60 -8.97 1.99
C ALA A 114 6.09 -9.06 1.67
N VAL A 115 6.43 -8.91 0.39
CA VAL A 115 7.80 -9.01 -0.11
C VAL A 115 8.31 -7.67 -0.61
N THR A 116 9.62 -7.42 -0.48
CA THR A 116 10.21 -6.10 -0.76
C THR A 116 10.84 -5.95 -2.14
N GLY A 117 11.33 -7.02 -2.74
CA GLY A 117 12.16 -6.94 -3.95
C GLY A 117 13.41 -6.08 -3.77
N GLY A 118 13.92 -5.95 -2.53
CA GLY A 118 15.03 -5.07 -2.19
C GLY A 118 14.71 -3.59 -2.24
N MET A 119 13.42 -3.21 -2.23
CA MET A 119 12.97 -1.84 -1.97
C MET A 119 12.90 -1.58 -0.46
N LEU A 120 12.85 -0.32 -0.05
CA LEU A 120 12.67 0.02 1.35
C LEU A 120 11.31 -0.46 1.83
N PRO A 121 11.23 -1.21 2.93
CA PRO A 121 9.95 -1.57 3.53
C PRO A 121 9.37 -0.37 4.26
N VAL A 122 8.05 -0.22 4.19
CA VAL A 122 7.33 0.75 5.01
C VAL A 122 6.19 0.06 5.74
N MET A 123 5.86 0.57 6.89
CA MET A 123 4.88 0.01 7.79
C MET A 123 3.64 0.89 7.88
N GLY A 124 2.65 0.38 8.55
CA GLY A 124 1.45 1.09 8.91
C GLY A 124 1.15 0.95 10.39
N GLY A 125 -0.02 1.39 10.75
CA GLY A 125 -0.61 1.19 12.07
C GLY A 125 -1.93 1.91 12.13
N TYR A 126 -2.93 1.21 12.64
CA TYR A 126 -4.28 1.73 12.79
C TYR A 126 -4.72 1.60 14.24
N CYS A 127 -5.57 2.51 14.69
CA CYS A 127 -6.15 2.44 16.02
C CYS A 127 -7.19 1.34 16.16
N GLU A 128 -7.77 0.92 15.08
CA GLU A 128 -8.68 -0.22 15.01
C GLU A 128 -8.54 -0.90 13.64
N ALA A 129 -8.98 -2.16 13.55
CA ALA A 129 -9.01 -2.94 12.30
C ALA A 129 -10.44 -3.00 11.75
N PRO A 130 -10.91 -2.03 10.95
CA PRO A 130 -12.29 -2.00 10.44
C PRO A 130 -12.60 -3.15 9.47
N TRP A 131 -11.59 -3.78 8.91
CA TRP A 131 -11.67 -4.99 8.06
C TRP A 131 -11.87 -6.29 8.85
N ASP A 132 -11.70 -6.28 10.20
CA ASP A 132 -11.98 -7.43 11.03
C ASP A 132 -13.47 -7.83 10.94
N GLN A 133 -13.74 -9.10 10.69
CA GLN A 133 -15.10 -9.60 10.47
C GLN A 133 -15.90 -9.79 11.77
N ARG A 134 -15.25 -9.69 12.92
CA ARG A 134 -15.92 -9.81 14.22
C ARG A 134 -16.85 -8.63 14.46
N LEU A 135 -18.04 -8.90 14.98
CA LEU A 135 -19.02 -7.89 15.40
C LEU A 135 -18.87 -7.49 16.88
N THR A 136 -17.96 -8.15 17.58
CA THR A 136 -17.64 -7.91 18.99
C THR A 136 -16.46 -6.93 19.12
N GLU A 137 -16.16 -6.55 20.33
CA GLU A 137 -14.93 -5.87 20.68
C GLU A 137 -13.72 -6.69 20.21
N ILE A 138 -12.72 -6.01 19.66
CA ILE A 138 -11.44 -6.61 19.29
C ILE A 138 -10.37 -6.16 20.29
N GLU A 139 -9.27 -6.91 20.35
CA GLU A 139 -8.15 -6.59 21.22
C GLU A 139 -7.60 -5.19 20.89
N PRO A 140 -7.13 -4.43 21.89
CA PRO A 140 -6.45 -3.17 21.66
C PRO A 140 -5.28 -3.35 20.68
N SER A 141 -5.12 -2.42 19.76
CA SER A 141 -4.01 -2.43 18.80
C SER A 141 -2.67 -2.24 19.53
N GLY A 142 -1.68 -3.08 19.22
CA GLY A 142 -0.31 -2.93 19.67
C GLY A 142 0.38 -1.65 19.19
N ASN A 143 -0.25 -0.91 18.28
CA ASN A 143 0.25 0.38 17.80
C ASN A 143 0.30 1.48 18.87
N TYR A 144 -0.26 1.24 20.04
CA TYR A 144 -0.22 2.13 21.21
C TYR A 144 0.82 1.72 22.26
N LEU A 145 1.61 0.70 22.00
CA LEU A 145 2.68 0.23 22.89
C LEU A 145 4.04 0.68 22.37
N PHE A 146 4.87 1.23 23.26
CA PHE A 146 6.27 1.46 22.93
C PHE A 146 6.99 0.13 22.78
N THR A 147 7.74 -0.02 21.71
CA THR A 147 8.54 -1.22 21.45
C THR A 147 9.86 -0.83 20.79
N GLU A 148 10.92 -1.53 21.14
CA GLU A 148 12.19 -1.50 20.42
C GLU A 148 12.17 -2.45 19.22
N GLU A 149 11.26 -3.41 19.23
CA GLU A 149 11.06 -4.35 18.13
C GLU A 149 10.18 -3.72 17.05
N ARG A 150 10.82 -3.25 15.99
CA ARG A 150 10.13 -2.71 14.81
C ARG A 150 9.33 -3.76 14.06
N ASN A 151 9.60 -5.03 14.36
CA ASN A 151 8.94 -6.22 13.87
C ASN A 151 7.95 -6.77 14.91
N ASP A 152 7.26 -5.89 15.60
CA ASP A 152 6.26 -6.31 16.56
C ASP A 152 5.15 -7.10 15.84
N HIS A 153 4.83 -8.27 16.38
CA HIS A 153 3.69 -9.09 15.94
C HIS A 153 2.38 -8.30 15.87
N ASN A 154 2.29 -7.23 16.61
CA ASN A 154 1.14 -6.33 16.62
C ASN A 154 0.98 -5.52 15.34
N LEU A 155 2.03 -5.32 14.54
CA LEU A 155 1.89 -4.71 13.21
C LEU A 155 1.14 -5.61 12.24
N GLY A 156 1.22 -6.93 12.42
CA GLY A 156 0.43 -7.90 11.69
C GLY A 156 -0.89 -8.25 12.38
N SER A 157 -1.10 -7.84 13.63
CA SER A 157 -2.30 -8.19 14.40
C SER A 157 -3.55 -7.45 13.94
N ASP A 158 -3.42 -6.32 13.27
CA ASP A 158 -4.52 -5.61 12.63
C ASP A 158 -5.31 -6.52 11.68
N HIS A 159 -4.67 -7.59 11.22
CA HIS A 159 -5.26 -8.59 10.33
C HIS A 159 -5.45 -9.96 10.96
N GLY A 160 -5.06 -10.16 12.21
CA GLY A 160 -5.12 -11.47 12.88
C GLY A 160 -4.22 -12.53 12.24
N ILE A 161 -3.27 -12.15 11.40
CA ILE A 161 -2.39 -13.04 10.66
C ILE A 161 -0.98 -12.91 11.23
N GLY A 162 -0.60 -13.83 12.08
CA GLY A 162 0.72 -13.89 12.72
C GLY A 162 1.85 -14.35 11.78
N VAL A 163 1.86 -13.92 10.53
CA VAL A 163 2.95 -14.22 9.59
C VAL A 163 3.95 -13.08 9.63
N GLY A 164 5.15 -13.37 10.10
CA GLY A 164 6.20 -12.39 10.34
C GLY A 164 6.64 -11.59 9.11
N ILE A 165 7.33 -10.52 9.36
CA ILE A 165 8.01 -9.68 8.37
C ILE A 165 9.12 -10.50 7.69
N THR A 166 9.30 -10.31 6.38
CA THR A 166 10.23 -11.11 5.57
C THR A 166 11.59 -10.45 5.34
N PHE A 167 11.87 -9.34 6.02
CA PHE A 167 13.11 -8.56 5.87
C PHE A 167 13.75 -8.26 7.22
N ASP A 168 15.06 -8.00 7.20
CA ASP A 168 15.82 -7.66 8.40
C ASP A 168 15.61 -6.18 8.77
N MET A 169 14.91 -5.93 9.87
CA MET A 169 14.59 -4.60 10.37
C MET A 169 15.80 -3.81 10.84
N GLU A 170 16.89 -4.48 11.22
CA GLU A 170 18.14 -3.83 11.64
C GLU A 170 18.88 -3.16 10.47
N GLN A 171 18.61 -3.63 9.26
CA GLN A 171 19.29 -3.17 8.04
C GLN A 171 18.56 -2.03 7.32
N VAL A 172 17.41 -1.60 7.80
CA VAL A 172 16.56 -0.61 7.11
C VAL A 172 16.05 0.46 8.07
N PRO A 173 15.82 1.69 7.61
CA PRO A 173 15.16 2.70 8.43
C PRO A 173 13.72 2.31 8.74
N TYR A 174 13.23 2.73 9.91
CA TYR A 174 11.83 2.57 10.27
C TYR A 174 10.99 3.67 9.61
N LEU A 175 10.23 3.32 8.61
CA LEU A 175 9.36 4.22 7.86
C LEU A 175 7.90 3.77 7.99
N THR A 176 6.96 4.72 8.07
CA THR A 176 5.54 4.43 7.92
C THR A 176 4.99 5.12 6.67
N ALA A 177 4.00 4.51 6.02
CA ALA A 177 3.26 5.09 4.92
C ALA A 177 1.75 5.10 5.18
N GLU A 178 1.33 4.34 6.17
CA GLU A 178 -0.07 4.15 6.53
C GLU A 178 -0.28 4.21 8.04
N LEU A 179 0.23 5.28 8.67
CA LEU A 179 -0.13 5.59 10.04
C LEU A 179 -1.52 6.22 10.03
N GLY A 180 -2.49 5.55 10.64
CA GLY A 180 -3.89 5.90 10.53
C GLY A 180 -4.25 7.27 11.08
N GLY A 181 -4.28 8.27 10.20
CA GLY A 181 -4.92 9.57 10.42
C GLY A 181 -6.40 9.55 10.04
N GLY A 182 -6.86 8.50 9.39
CA GLY A 182 -8.22 8.16 9.07
C GLY A 182 -8.41 6.66 9.02
N LEU A 183 -9.65 6.21 8.99
CA LEU A 183 -10.00 4.80 8.93
C LEU A 183 -11.08 4.53 7.89
N GLN A 184 -11.02 3.36 7.28
CA GLN A 184 -12.10 2.85 6.48
C GLN A 184 -13.32 2.54 7.35
N VAL A 185 -14.50 2.88 6.85
CA VAL A 185 -15.78 2.49 7.45
C VAL A 185 -16.35 1.33 6.66
N THR A 186 -16.47 0.17 7.28
CA THR A 186 -17.00 -1.03 6.64
C THR A 186 -18.46 -1.27 6.98
N LYS A 187 -19.09 -2.26 6.32
CA LYS A 187 -20.48 -2.64 6.61
C LYS A 187 -20.68 -3.09 8.05
N HIS A 188 -19.71 -3.80 8.59
CA HIS A 188 -19.81 -4.48 9.89
C HIS A 188 -19.13 -3.72 11.02
N ARG A 189 -18.24 -2.78 10.71
CA ARG A 189 -17.54 -1.98 11.71
C ARG A 189 -17.57 -0.50 11.36
N ARG A 190 -17.86 0.33 12.35
CA ARG A 190 -17.97 1.79 12.26
C ARG A 190 -17.07 2.42 13.31
N PRO A 191 -15.75 2.31 13.19
CA PRO A 191 -14.85 2.88 14.17
C PRO A 191 -14.99 4.41 14.24
N VAL A 192 -14.85 4.93 15.44
CA VAL A 192 -14.80 6.38 15.69
C VAL A 192 -13.41 6.69 16.21
N VAL A 193 -12.65 7.45 15.45
CA VAL A 193 -11.28 7.83 15.76
C VAL A 193 -11.22 9.32 16.01
N SER A 194 -10.57 9.71 17.08
CA SER A 194 -10.34 11.10 17.45
C SER A 194 -8.92 11.56 17.09
N GLY A 195 -8.69 12.85 17.04
CA GLY A 195 -7.33 13.40 16.88
C GLY A 195 -6.38 12.96 17.98
N ARG A 196 -6.87 12.64 19.19
CA ARG A 196 -6.06 12.14 20.30
C ARG A 196 -5.54 10.71 20.05
N ASP A 197 -6.32 9.88 19.37
CA ASP A 197 -5.91 8.53 19.01
C ASP A 197 -4.74 8.59 18.02
N THR A 198 -4.85 9.46 17.02
CA THR A 198 -3.76 9.69 16.05
C THR A 198 -2.52 10.30 16.71
N GLU A 199 -2.71 11.25 17.64
CA GLU A 199 -1.62 11.86 18.40
C GLU A 199 -0.88 10.82 19.24
N ALA A 200 -1.59 10.01 20.02
CA ALA A 200 -1.01 8.96 20.86
C ALA A 200 -0.20 7.96 20.02
N MET A 201 -0.76 7.50 18.91
CA MET A 201 -0.08 6.59 18.00
C MET A 201 1.16 7.23 17.38
N THR A 202 1.12 8.52 17.03
CA THR A 202 2.28 9.28 16.55
C THR A 202 3.40 9.29 17.58
N PHE A 203 3.10 9.59 18.84
CA PHE A 203 4.08 9.57 19.93
C PHE A 203 4.70 8.18 20.11
N VAL A 204 3.88 7.15 20.06
CA VAL A 204 4.37 5.77 20.19
C VAL A 204 5.32 5.42 19.05
N LYS A 205 4.98 5.75 17.80
CA LYS A 205 5.85 5.46 16.65
C LYS A 205 7.16 6.25 16.71
N LEU A 206 7.12 7.52 17.09
CA LEU A 206 8.32 8.32 17.30
C LEU A 206 9.19 7.75 18.44
N GLY A 207 8.60 7.43 19.58
CA GLY A 207 9.29 6.85 20.72
C GLY A 207 9.86 5.45 20.44
N SER A 208 9.29 4.73 19.49
CA SER A 208 9.79 3.43 18.98
C SER A 208 10.84 3.59 17.86
N GLY A 209 11.34 4.81 17.62
CA GLY A 209 12.44 5.06 16.69
C GLY A 209 12.03 5.20 15.22
N CYS A 210 10.79 5.58 14.92
CA CYS A 210 10.37 5.85 13.55
C CYS A 210 11.14 7.04 12.95
N ASN A 211 11.75 6.82 11.78
CA ASN A 211 12.55 7.81 11.07
C ASN A 211 11.74 8.70 10.12
N LEU A 212 10.61 8.19 9.61
CA LEU A 212 9.70 8.93 8.75
C LEU A 212 8.27 8.51 9.06
N LEU A 213 7.45 9.49 9.44
CA LEU A 213 6.02 9.33 9.67
C LEU A 213 5.24 9.66 8.39
N GLY A 214 4.63 8.66 7.79
CA GLY A 214 3.68 8.81 6.70
C GLY A 214 2.29 8.43 7.18
N TYR A 215 1.36 9.36 7.10
CA TYR A 215 -0.03 9.14 7.51
C TYR A 215 -0.89 8.66 6.36
N TYR A 216 -1.92 7.90 6.68
CA TYR A 216 -3.04 7.54 5.84
C TYR A 216 -4.33 7.68 6.66
N MET A 217 -5.33 8.44 6.28
CA MET A 217 -5.45 9.24 5.07
C MET A 217 -5.69 10.69 5.49
N TYR A 218 -5.35 11.67 4.62
CA TYR A 218 -5.49 13.08 4.96
C TYR A 218 -6.95 13.51 5.08
N HIS A 219 -7.76 13.15 4.11
CA HIS A 219 -9.23 13.35 4.13
C HIS A 219 -9.90 12.36 3.16
N GLY A 220 -11.14 12.03 3.44
CA GLY A 220 -12.03 11.36 2.52
C GLY A 220 -12.76 12.32 1.59
N GLY A 221 -13.78 11.85 0.92
CA GLY A 221 -14.63 12.63 0.03
C GLY A 221 -15.49 11.74 -0.86
N THR A 222 -16.37 12.37 -1.60
CA THR A 222 -17.21 11.69 -2.59
C THR A 222 -16.37 11.23 -3.76
N ASN A 223 -16.41 9.96 -4.06
CA ASN A 223 -15.73 9.41 -5.23
C ASN A 223 -16.43 9.83 -6.52
N PRO A 224 -15.67 10.28 -7.54
CA PRO A 224 -16.26 10.69 -8.80
C PRO A 224 -16.92 9.49 -9.51
N GLU A 225 -18.10 9.70 -10.04
CA GLU A 225 -18.75 8.74 -10.93
C GLU A 225 -18.08 8.76 -12.30
N GLY A 226 -17.59 7.60 -12.73
CA GLY A 226 -17.07 7.44 -14.09
C GLY A 226 -18.19 7.26 -15.11
N LYS A 227 -17.89 7.51 -16.38
CA LYS A 227 -18.86 7.29 -17.47
C LYS A 227 -19.11 5.80 -17.76
N ARG A 228 -18.16 4.94 -17.44
CA ARG A 228 -18.22 3.49 -17.69
C ARG A 228 -17.89 2.66 -16.47
N THR A 229 -16.97 3.16 -15.65
CA THR A 229 -16.54 2.53 -14.40
C THR A 229 -16.33 3.58 -13.35
N THR A 230 -16.54 3.24 -12.09
CA THR A 230 -16.23 4.10 -10.94
C THR A 230 -14.86 3.75 -10.39
N LEU A 231 -14.22 4.70 -9.71
CA LEU A 231 -12.91 4.49 -9.09
C LEU A 231 -12.98 3.47 -7.96
N GLN A 232 -14.05 3.52 -7.19
CA GLN A 232 -14.31 2.56 -6.12
C GLN A 232 -15.54 1.71 -6.41
N GLU A 233 -15.88 0.86 -5.46
CA GLU A 233 -17.05 0.02 -5.50
C GLU A 233 -18.30 0.86 -5.72
N SER A 234 -19.01 0.53 -6.76
CA SER A 234 -20.17 1.28 -7.21
C SER A 234 -21.45 0.80 -6.54
N ARG A 235 -22.55 1.49 -6.78
CA ARG A 235 -23.90 1.05 -6.40
C ARG A 235 -24.22 -0.37 -6.89
N GLU A 236 -23.67 -0.76 -8.02
CA GLU A 236 -23.81 -2.10 -8.61
C GLU A 236 -23.18 -3.18 -7.73
N THR A 237 -22.12 -2.88 -7.00
CA THR A 237 -21.49 -3.79 -6.04
C THR A 237 -22.12 -3.73 -4.64
N GLY A 238 -23.08 -2.84 -4.44
CA GLY A 238 -23.77 -2.63 -3.16
C GLY A 238 -23.01 -1.78 -2.15
N TYR A 239 -21.93 -1.15 -2.57
CA TYR A 239 -21.20 -0.17 -1.75
C TYR A 239 -21.54 1.25 -2.19
N PRO A 240 -21.85 2.16 -1.26
CA PRO A 240 -22.09 3.55 -1.60
C PRO A 240 -20.80 4.22 -2.09
N ASN A 241 -20.93 5.09 -3.09
CA ASN A 241 -19.80 5.88 -3.61
C ASN A 241 -19.30 6.97 -2.64
N ASP A 242 -19.99 7.15 -1.55
CA ASP A 242 -19.78 8.23 -0.58
C ASP A 242 -19.07 7.71 0.69
N LEU A 243 -18.17 6.76 0.53
CA LEU A 243 -17.30 6.34 1.64
C LEU A 243 -16.21 7.40 1.85
N PRO A 244 -16.03 7.84 3.10
CA PRO A 244 -14.99 8.81 3.44
C PRO A 244 -13.58 8.25 3.24
#